data_bde1ebbec622eedf56001e4f6b8ccaa5
#
_entry.id   bde1ebbec622eedf56001e4f6b8ccaa5
#
_cell.length_a   1.000
_cell.length_b   1.000
_cell.length_c   1.000
_cell.angle_alpha   90.00
_cell.angle_beta   90.00
_cell.angle_gamma   90.00
#
_symmetry.space_group_name_H-M   'P 1'
#
loop_
_entity.id
_entity.type
_entity.pdbx_description
1 polymer ?
#
loop_
_entity_poly.entity_id
_entity_poly.type
_entity_poly.pdbx_seq_one_letter_code
_entity_poly.pdbx_strand_id
1 'polypeptide(L)'
;VVFHLYLVMSVKFFESGTNEFIIVRVCAMLMFLYISYLIYFIVSTPSIDYSLWKTFFEGFVTRIFSSLFLISFAVHTWLGTWVIGSDYFTSARLGDLSKIVYSSYRIFCFLVISVVLIWSLLIIW
;
A
#
# COMPACT_ATOMS: atom_id res chain seq x y z
N VAL A 1 9.28 -15.77 18.86
CA VAL A 1 10.47 -14.95 19.14
C VAL A 1 11.04 -14.40 17.84
N VAL A 2 11.29 -15.21 16.82
CA VAL A 2 11.85 -14.76 15.53
C VAL A 2 10.90 -13.81 14.80
N PHE A 3 9.62 -14.11 14.75
CA PHE A 3 8.60 -13.25 14.13
C PHE A 3 8.48 -11.89 14.82
N HIS A 4 8.57 -11.88 16.17
CA HIS A 4 8.57 -10.64 16.95
C HIS A 4 9.85 -9.81 16.69
N LEU A 5 11.00 -10.48 16.51
CA LEU A 5 12.26 -9.83 16.22
C LEU A 5 12.27 -9.20 14.81
N TYR A 6 11.73 -9.90 13.81
CA TYR A 6 11.55 -9.35 12.45
C TYR A 6 10.59 -8.16 12.44
N LEU A 7 9.49 -8.23 13.19
CA LEU A 7 8.54 -7.13 13.31
C LEU A 7 9.17 -5.90 13.98
N VAL A 8 9.99 -6.11 15.02
CA VAL A 8 10.70 -5.04 15.72
C VAL A 8 11.83 -4.45 14.88
N MET A 9 12.57 -5.28 14.13
CA MET A 9 13.61 -4.80 13.22
C MET A 9 13.05 -4.03 12.03
N SER A 10 11.96 -4.51 11.42
CA SER A 10 11.30 -3.78 10.33
C SER A 10 10.71 -2.45 10.82
N VAL A 11 10.14 -2.43 12.02
CA VAL A 11 9.64 -1.19 12.63
C VAL A 11 10.78 -0.21 12.87
N LYS A 12 11.94 -0.64 13.40
CA LYS A 12 13.11 0.24 13.61
C LYS A 12 13.70 0.80 12.33
N PHE A 13 13.70 0.03 11.24
CA PHE A 13 14.15 0.53 9.94
C PHE A 13 13.24 1.65 9.42
N PHE A 14 11.95 1.57 9.70
CA PHE A 14 10.96 2.59 9.34
C PHE A 14 10.87 3.75 10.35
N GLU A 15 11.42 3.62 11.56
CA GLU A 15 11.41 4.67 12.61
C GLU A 15 12.41 5.81 12.38
N SER A 16 13.28 5.73 11.39
CA SER A 16 14.11 6.87 11.00
C SER A 16 13.27 7.81 10.14
N GLY A 17 12.88 8.96 10.67
CA GLY A 17 11.96 9.91 10.01
C GLY A 17 12.37 10.31 8.58
N THR A 18 13.67 10.27 8.26
CA THR A 18 14.18 10.52 6.91
C THR A 18 13.85 9.37 5.96
N ASN A 19 13.99 8.12 6.40
CA ASN A 19 13.68 6.94 5.58
C ASN A 19 12.18 6.83 5.29
N GLU A 20 11.33 7.06 6.28
CA GLU A 20 9.87 7.09 6.10
C GLU A 20 9.47 8.15 5.08
N PHE A 21 10.02 9.34 5.20
CA PHE A 21 9.75 10.44 4.29
C PHE A 21 10.11 10.10 2.84
N ILE A 22 11.28 9.48 2.61
CA ILE A 22 11.73 9.08 1.27
C ILE A 22 10.87 7.95 0.73
N ILE A 23 10.61 6.92 1.53
CA ILE A 23 9.83 5.74 1.13
C ILE A 23 8.40 6.14 0.72
N VAL A 24 7.73 6.95 1.52
CA VAL A 24 6.37 7.42 1.20
C VAL A 24 6.33 8.17 -0.13
N ARG A 25 7.34 9.00 -0.40
CA ARG A 25 7.42 9.75 -1.66
C ARG A 25 7.74 8.87 -2.86
N VAL A 26 8.69 7.96 -2.73
CA VAL A 26 9.02 7.01 -3.79
C VAL A 26 7.80 6.14 -4.13
N CYS A 27 7.09 5.63 -3.12
CA CYS A 27 5.86 4.88 -3.34
C CYS A 27 4.78 5.74 -4.03
N ALA A 28 4.60 6.99 -3.62
CA ALA A 28 3.65 7.90 -4.24
C ALA A 28 4.00 8.18 -5.72
N MET A 29 5.29 8.36 -6.04
CA MET A 29 5.75 8.55 -7.41
C MET A 29 5.50 7.31 -8.28
N LEU A 30 5.78 6.11 -7.78
CA LEU A 30 5.51 4.86 -8.48
C LEU A 30 4.01 4.69 -8.75
N MET A 31 3.17 4.99 -7.76
CA MET A 31 1.72 4.96 -7.92
C MET A 31 1.24 5.97 -8.98
N PHE A 32 1.78 7.18 -8.96
CA PHE A 32 1.46 8.21 -9.94
C PHE A 32 1.86 7.80 -11.36
N LEU A 33 3.05 7.22 -11.54
CA LEU A 33 3.53 6.73 -12.83
C LEU A 33 2.63 5.61 -13.38
N TYR A 34 2.21 4.69 -12.52
CA TYR A 34 1.30 3.61 -12.93
C TYR A 34 -0.07 4.13 -13.34
N ILE A 35 -0.66 5.04 -12.57
CA ILE A 35 -1.94 5.66 -12.91
C ILE A 35 -1.83 6.43 -14.23
N SER A 36 -0.74 7.16 -14.43
CA SER A 36 -0.47 7.87 -15.70
C SER A 36 -0.34 6.91 -16.88
N TYR A 37 0.30 5.76 -16.68
CA TYR A 37 0.40 4.70 -17.68
C TYR A 37 -0.98 4.14 -18.07
N LEU A 38 -1.86 3.89 -17.09
CA LEU A 38 -3.23 3.44 -17.36
C LEU A 38 -4.05 4.50 -18.09
N ILE A 39 -3.96 5.76 -17.66
CA ILE A 39 -4.64 6.87 -18.32
C ILE A 39 -4.16 7.01 -19.78
N TYR A 40 -2.86 6.93 -20.00
CA TYR A 40 -2.31 6.96 -21.35
C TYR A 40 -2.87 5.85 -22.23
N PHE A 41 -2.95 4.61 -21.71
CA PHE A 41 -3.55 3.48 -22.43
C PHE A 41 -5.02 3.77 -22.80
N ILE A 42 -5.81 4.26 -21.84
CA ILE A 42 -7.24 4.54 -22.04
C ILE A 42 -7.44 5.65 -23.08
N VAL A 43 -6.66 6.74 -22.99
CA VAL A 43 -6.80 7.90 -23.89
C VAL A 43 -6.29 7.60 -25.30
N SER A 44 -5.23 6.80 -25.43
CA SER A 44 -4.64 6.46 -26.72
C SER A 44 -5.39 5.38 -27.51
N THR A 45 -6.35 4.71 -26.86
CA THR A 45 -7.11 3.60 -27.45
C THR A 45 -8.55 4.03 -27.76
N PRO A 46 -8.93 4.19 -29.05
CA PRO A 46 -10.24 4.75 -29.42
C PRO A 46 -11.44 3.91 -29.01
N SER A 47 -11.27 2.60 -28.95
CA SER A 47 -12.31 1.67 -28.49
C SER A 47 -11.68 0.56 -27.68
N ILE A 48 -12.06 0.47 -26.40
CA ILE A 48 -11.59 -0.59 -25.50
C ILE A 48 -12.71 -1.61 -25.39
N ASP A 49 -12.48 -2.81 -25.93
CA ASP A 49 -13.28 -3.97 -25.68
C ASP A 49 -12.68 -4.86 -24.58
N TYR A 50 -13.40 -5.86 -24.15
CA TYR A 50 -12.94 -6.78 -23.10
C TYR A 50 -11.67 -7.53 -23.51
N SER A 51 -11.52 -7.91 -24.76
CA SER A 51 -10.38 -8.69 -25.23
C SER A 51 -9.09 -7.85 -25.19
N LEU A 52 -9.18 -6.61 -25.63
CA LEU A 52 -8.05 -5.66 -25.60
C LEU A 52 -7.65 -5.30 -24.16
N TRP A 53 -8.62 -5.06 -23.30
CA TRP A 53 -8.41 -4.83 -21.86
C TRP A 53 -7.71 -6.00 -21.21
N LYS A 54 -8.19 -7.22 -21.45
CA LYS A 54 -7.58 -8.45 -20.95
C LYS A 54 -6.14 -8.62 -21.44
N THR A 55 -5.90 -8.48 -22.75
CA THR A 55 -4.57 -8.59 -23.36
C THR A 55 -3.59 -7.57 -22.78
N PHE A 56 -4.04 -6.34 -22.53
CA PHE A 56 -3.22 -5.31 -21.92
C PHE A 56 -2.74 -5.71 -20.51
N PHE A 57 -3.64 -6.21 -19.66
CA PHE A 57 -3.30 -6.63 -18.30
C PHE A 57 -2.55 -7.96 -18.23
N GLU A 58 -2.71 -8.84 -19.22
CA GLU A 58 -1.94 -10.10 -19.33
C GLU A 58 -0.51 -9.87 -19.83
N GLY A 59 -0.22 -8.72 -20.39
CA GLY A 59 1.13 -8.36 -20.82
C GLY A 59 2.14 -8.37 -19.67
N PHE A 60 3.30 -9.00 -19.89
CA PHE A 60 4.33 -9.15 -18.86
C PHE A 60 4.76 -7.82 -18.21
N VAL A 61 4.95 -6.78 -19.02
CA VAL A 61 5.32 -5.43 -18.54
C VAL A 61 4.23 -4.86 -17.64
N THR A 62 2.96 -4.97 -18.06
CA THR A 62 1.82 -4.49 -17.28
C THR A 62 1.67 -5.26 -15.97
N ARG A 63 1.88 -6.58 -15.98
CA ARG A 63 1.85 -7.41 -14.76
C ARG A 63 2.90 -6.98 -13.75
N ILE A 64 4.15 -6.79 -14.19
CA ILE A 64 5.23 -6.32 -13.30
C ILE A 64 4.90 -4.93 -12.76
N PHE A 65 4.47 -4.01 -13.63
CA PHE A 65 4.18 -2.64 -13.23
C PHE A 65 2.98 -2.57 -12.28
N SER A 66 1.95 -3.38 -12.50
CA SER A 66 0.81 -3.53 -11.58
C SER A 66 1.24 -4.11 -10.23
N SER A 67 2.14 -5.09 -10.23
CA SER A 67 2.67 -5.67 -8.97
C SER A 67 3.48 -4.64 -8.18
N LEU A 68 4.31 -3.85 -8.84
CA LEU A 68 5.05 -2.74 -8.21
C LEU A 68 4.10 -1.67 -7.64
N PHE A 69 3.04 -1.34 -8.37
CA PHE A 69 1.99 -0.44 -7.87
C PHE A 69 1.35 -0.98 -6.59
N LEU A 70 0.98 -2.27 -6.56
CA LEU A 70 0.35 -2.88 -5.39
C LEU A 70 1.26 -2.90 -4.16
N ILE A 71 2.54 -3.21 -4.34
CA ILE A 71 3.53 -3.17 -3.26
C ILE A 71 3.68 -1.73 -2.76
N SER A 72 3.82 -0.76 -3.67
CA SER A 72 3.92 0.66 -3.32
C SER A 72 2.67 1.16 -2.60
N PHE A 73 1.49 0.75 -3.05
CA PHE A 73 0.22 1.04 -2.41
C PHE A 73 0.14 0.48 -0.99
N ALA A 74 0.54 -0.78 -0.80
CA ALA A 74 0.53 -1.42 0.52
C ALA A 74 1.47 -0.69 1.50
N VAL A 75 2.70 -0.38 1.08
CA VAL A 75 3.67 0.34 1.91
C VAL A 75 3.20 1.76 2.21
N HIS A 76 2.73 2.49 1.20
CA HIS A 76 2.23 3.86 1.34
C HIS A 76 1.03 3.93 2.29
N THR A 77 0.09 3.02 2.14
CA THR A 77 -1.10 2.94 3.00
C THR A 77 -0.73 2.55 4.42
N TRP A 78 0.19 1.59 4.59
CA TRP A 78 0.66 1.15 5.91
C TRP A 78 1.30 2.29 6.70
N LEU A 79 2.19 3.04 6.07
CA LEU A 79 2.84 4.20 6.69
C LEU A 79 1.85 5.34 6.93
N GLY A 80 0.98 5.64 5.98
CA GLY A 80 -0.04 6.67 6.11
C GLY A 80 -1.03 6.39 7.24
N THR A 81 -1.51 5.16 7.35
CA THR A 81 -2.42 4.75 8.44
C THR A 81 -1.72 4.74 9.80
N TRP A 82 -0.40 4.47 9.85
CA TRP A 82 0.37 4.60 11.08
C TRP A 82 0.41 6.06 11.57
N VAL A 83 0.69 7.01 10.70
CA VAL A 83 0.71 8.44 11.05
C VAL A 83 -0.67 8.88 11.56
N ILE A 84 -1.74 8.55 10.84
CA ILE A 84 -3.10 8.87 11.26
C ILE A 84 -3.40 8.27 12.64
N GLY A 85 -3.08 7.00 12.84
CA GLY A 85 -3.33 6.32 14.12
C GLY A 85 -2.58 6.95 15.27
N SER A 86 -1.30 7.30 15.09
CA SER A 86 -0.46 7.92 16.12
C SER A 86 -0.94 9.33 16.50
N ASP A 87 -1.51 10.08 15.57
CA ASP A 87 -1.97 11.46 15.80
C ASP A 87 -3.36 11.53 16.44
N TYR A 88 -4.24 10.58 16.11
CA TYR A 88 -5.64 10.62 16.52
C TYR A 88 -5.94 9.75 17.75
N PHE A 89 -5.30 8.61 17.91
CA PHE A 89 -5.56 7.67 19.00
C PHE A 89 -4.56 7.84 20.16
N THR A 90 -4.44 9.06 20.65
CA THR A 90 -3.52 9.42 21.74
C THR A 90 -4.17 9.23 23.11
N SER A 91 -3.35 9.02 24.14
CA SER A 91 -3.82 8.98 25.54
C SER A 91 -4.46 10.30 25.99
N ALA A 92 -4.03 11.42 25.40
CA ALA A 92 -4.64 12.73 25.68
C ALA A 92 -6.10 12.83 25.24
N ARG A 93 -6.49 12.08 24.19
CA ARG A 93 -7.87 12.06 23.66
C ARG A 93 -8.72 10.94 24.20
N LEU A 94 -8.15 9.76 24.40
CA LEU A 94 -8.86 8.50 24.70
C LEU A 94 -8.52 7.93 26.08
N GLY A 95 -7.57 8.51 26.81
CA GLY A 95 -7.13 8.00 28.11
C GLY A 95 -6.60 6.57 28.02
N ASP A 96 -7.03 5.72 28.94
CA ASP A 96 -6.59 4.32 29.04
C ASP A 96 -7.05 3.44 27.85
N LEU A 97 -8.09 3.86 27.14
CA LEU A 97 -8.61 3.14 25.96
C LEU A 97 -7.73 3.33 24.71
N SER A 98 -6.81 4.30 24.72
CA SER A 98 -5.98 4.64 23.56
C SER A 98 -5.20 3.44 23.03
N LYS A 99 -4.63 2.62 23.89
CA LYS A 99 -3.84 1.43 23.49
C LYS A 99 -4.70 0.38 22.79
N ILE A 100 -5.89 0.11 23.32
CA ILE A 100 -6.83 -0.90 22.77
C ILE A 100 -7.34 -0.42 21.42
N VAL A 101 -7.79 0.83 21.34
CA VAL A 101 -8.31 1.43 20.09
C VAL A 101 -7.23 1.48 19.04
N TYR A 102 -6.02 1.92 19.37
CA TYR A 102 -4.91 1.96 18.44
C TYR A 102 -4.53 0.58 17.92
N SER A 103 -4.40 -0.41 18.81
CA SER A 103 -4.09 -1.79 18.40
C SER A 103 -5.17 -2.39 17.50
N SER A 104 -6.44 -2.21 17.83
CA SER A 104 -7.55 -2.66 17.00
C SER A 104 -7.56 -2.01 15.63
N TYR A 105 -7.32 -0.71 15.57
CA TYR A 105 -7.18 0.03 14.32
C TYR A 105 -6.03 -0.50 13.46
N ARG A 106 -4.86 -0.75 14.05
CA ARG A 106 -3.69 -1.27 13.31
C ARG A 106 -3.93 -2.69 12.78
N ILE A 107 -4.56 -3.55 13.57
CA ILE A 107 -4.94 -4.90 13.12
C ILE A 107 -5.94 -4.82 11.98
N PHE A 108 -6.94 -3.96 12.07
CA PHE A 108 -7.91 -3.75 10.99
C PHE A 108 -7.24 -3.27 9.71
N CYS A 109 -6.36 -2.26 9.77
CA CYS A 109 -5.61 -1.77 8.63
C CYS A 109 -4.74 -2.86 7.99
N PHE A 110 -4.05 -3.65 8.82
CA PHE A 110 -3.24 -4.78 8.35
C PHE A 110 -4.07 -5.81 7.59
N LEU A 111 -5.22 -6.20 8.14
CA LEU A 111 -6.11 -7.17 7.50
C LEU A 111 -6.64 -6.65 6.16
N VAL A 112 -7.10 -5.41 6.10
CA VAL A 112 -7.60 -4.80 4.87
C VAL A 112 -6.51 -4.73 3.79
N ILE A 113 -5.32 -4.24 4.13
CA ILE A 113 -4.19 -4.15 3.20
C ILE A 113 -3.79 -5.54 2.71
N SER A 114 -3.73 -6.53 3.59
CA SER A 114 -3.37 -7.91 3.23
C SER A 114 -4.39 -8.54 2.29
N VAL A 115 -5.68 -8.38 2.56
CA VAL A 115 -6.76 -8.89 1.69
C VAL A 115 -6.69 -8.24 0.31
N VAL A 116 -6.57 -6.92 0.25
CA VAL A 116 -6.47 -6.20 -1.03
C VAL A 116 -5.23 -6.63 -1.82
N LEU A 117 -4.08 -6.73 -1.16
CA LEU A 117 -2.82 -7.12 -1.79
C LEU A 117 -2.89 -8.54 -2.37
N ILE A 118 -3.32 -9.51 -1.55
CA ILE A 118 -3.39 -10.92 -1.95
C ILE A 118 -4.40 -11.09 -3.09
N TRP A 119 -5.60 -10.53 -2.94
CA TRP A 119 -6.64 -10.62 -3.95
C TRP A 119 -6.21 -10.01 -5.28
N SER A 120 -5.62 -8.82 -5.25
CA SER A 120 -5.16 -8.14 -6.46
C SER A 120 -4.02 -8.90 -7.14
N LEU A 121 -3.08 -9.48 -6.38
CA LEU A 121 -2.00 -10.30 -6.95
C LEU A 121 -2.54 -11.58 -7.58
N LEU A 122 -3.54 -12.23 -6.99
CA LEU A 122 -4.20 -13.41 -7.58
C LEU A 122 -4.94 -13.08 -8.88
N ILE A 123 -5.45 -11.85 -9.04
CA ILE A 123 -6.10 -11.42 -10.29
C ILE A 123 -5.06 -11.11 -11.37
N ILE A 124 -3.91 -10.55 -11.00
CA ILE A 124 -2.86 -10.15 -11.96
C ILE A 124 -2.09 -11.37 -12.49
N TRP A 125 -1.83 -12.36 -11.66
CA TRP A 125 -1.06 -13.57 -11.97
C TRP A 125 -1.94 -14.82 -12.08
#